data_72bb995ccfe0cc49389dc932c7aed075
#
_entry.id   72bb995ccfe0cc49389dc932c7aed075
#
_cell.length_a   1.000
_cell.length_b   1.000
_cell.length_c   1.000
_cell.angle_alpha   90.00
_cell.angle_beta   90.00
_cell.angle_gamma   90.00
#
_symmetry.space_group_name_H-M   'P 1'
#
loop_
_entity.id
_entity.type
_entity.pdbx_description
1 polymer ?
#
loop_
_entity_poly.entity_id
_entity_poly.type
_entity_poly.pdbx_seq_one_letter_code
_entity_poly.pdbx_strand_id
1 'polypeptide(L)'
;IEPWDGCLTGTPGRAPGYDPLAFAVRECHKRGMELHAWLVAIPCFKISAATRMGNRSVLKTHPKLCVRHGDSWYLDPGQPETADYLASLCREIAANYDVDGIHFDYIRYPENAAKFNDASSYRKYGKRQNKADWRRDNMTRCVRTMYRAVKAAKPWVKVSSSPVGKFSDLSRYPSYNWNAYSAVYQDAQGWLREGIQDMLFPMMYFRGNHFYPFAIDWKENDYGRPVVPGLGIYFLSPQEKDWPLEDITRELYFTRS
;
A
#
# COMPACT_ATOMS: atom_id res chain seq x y z
N ILE A 1 8.72 -12.74 -12.00
CA ILE A 1 7.50 -13.09 -11.21
C ILE A 1 7.92 -13.58 -9.84
N GLU A 2 7.30 -13.04 -8.79
CA GLU A 2 7.50 -13.50 -7.43
C GLU A 2 7.00 -14.95 -7.25
N PRO A 3 7.62 -15.77 -6.41
CA PRO A 3 7.17 -17.12 -6.16
C PRO A 3 5.80 -17.11 -5.47
N TRP A 4 4.98 -18.12 -5.78
CA TRP A 4 3.68 -18.31 -5.15
C TRP A 4 3.82 -18.53 -3.65
N ASP A 5 3.02 -17.86 -2.85
CA ASP A 5 3.04 -17.97 -1.38
C ASP A 5 2.40 -19.25 -0.85
N GLY A 6 1.67 -19.95 -1.69
CA GLY A 6 0.97 -21.18 -1.37
C GLY A 6 -0.52 -21.02 -1.11
N CYS A 7 -1.09 -19.83 -1.15
CA CYS A 7 -2.54 -19.60 -0.93
C CYS A 7 -3.42 -20.48 -1.82
N LEU A 8 -3.03 -20.66 -3.09
CA LEU A 8 -3.80 -21.40 -4.08
C LEU A 8 -3.50 -22.91 -4.11
N THR A 9 -2.32 -23.33 -3.67
CA THR A 9 -1.87 -24.72 -3.81
C THR A 9 -1.61 -25.43 -2.48
N GLY A 10 -1.62 -24.69 -1.38
CA GLY A 10 -1.18 -25.17 -0.07
C GLY A 10 0.34 -25.35 0.05
N THR A 11 1.11 -25.11 -1.02
CA THR A 11 2.56 -25.31 -1.04
C THR A 11 3.26 -24.08 -1.59
N PRO A 12 4.09 -23.37 -0.79
CA PRO A 12 4.86 -22.23 -1.26
C PRO A 12 5.77 -22.57 -2.44
N GLY A 13 5.84 -21.67 -3.43
CA GLY A 13 6.65 -21.84 -4.62
C GLY A 13 6.05 -22.75 -5.70
N ARG A 14 4.91 -23.41 -5.45
CA ARG A 14 4.22 -24.25 -6.42
C ARG A 14 3.21 -23.43 -7.22
N ALA A 15 3.36 -23.41 -8.55
CA ALA A 15 2.40 -22.81 -9.45
C ALA A 15 1.06 -23.59 -9.44
N PRO A 16 -0.09 -22.90 -9.53
CA PRO A 16 -1.42 -23.56 -9.46
C PRO A 16 -1.83 -24.28 -10.75
N GLY A 17 -0.99 -24.29 -11.79
CA GLY A 17 -1.31 -24.93 -13.08
C GLY A 17 -2.16 -24.07 -14.02
N TYR A 18 -2.54 -22.87 -13.62
CA TYR A 18 -3.22 -21.86 -14.43
C TYR A 18 -2.75 -20.46 -14.00
N ASP A 19 -3.12 -19.43 -14.76
CA ASP A 19 -2.83 -18.03 -14.40
C ASP A 19 -4.03 -17.43 -13.66
N PRO A 20 -3.96 -17.27 -12.31
CA PRO A 20 -5.08 -16.75 -11.51
C PRO A 20 -5.43 -15.31 -11.84
N LEU A 21 -4.45 -14.45 -12.16
CA LEU A 21 -4.70 -13.05 -12.49
C LEU A 21 -5.39 -12.94 -13.84
N ALA A 22 -4.91 -13.66 -14.85
CA ALA A 22 -5.58 -13.70 -16.15
C ALA A 22 -6.99 -14.28 -16.05
N PHE A 23 -7.20 -15.30 -15.20
CA PHE A 23 -8.52 -15.84 -14.92
C PHE A 23 -9.44 -14.78 -14.30
N ALA A 24 -8.97 -14.09 -13.25
CA ALA A 24 -9.76 -13.08 -12.54
C ALA A 24 -10.12 -11.90 -13.46
N VAL A 25 -9.18 -11.38 -14.25
CA VAL A 25 -9.43 -10.32 -15.25
C VAL A 25 -10.57 -10.72 -16.19
N ARG A 26 -10.46 -11.89 -16.79
CA ARG A 26 -11.47 -12.40 -17.73
C ARG A 26 -12.86 -12.54 -17.08
N GLU A 27 -12.91 -13.07 -15.85
CA GLU A 27 -14.19 -13.28 -15.16
C GLU A 27 -14.83 -11.98 -14.66
N CYS A 28 -14.01 -10.98 -14.27
CA CYS A 28 -14.50 -9.64 -13.94
C CYS A 28 -15.04 -8.92 -15.17
N HIS A 29 -14.30 -8.89 -16.27
CA HIS A 29 -14.72 -8.21 -17.50
C HIS A 29 -15.99 -8.81 -18.10
N LYS A 30 -16.18 -10.14 -18.06
CA LYS A 30 -17.44 -10.80 -18.46
C LYS A 30 -18.67 -10.29 -17.69
N ARG A 31 -18.46 -9.72 -16.50
CA ARG A 31 -19.50 -9.21 -15.60
C ARG A 31 -19.57 -7.69 -15.56
N GLY A 32 -18.83 -7.01 -16.44
CA GLY A 32 -18.75 -5.55 -16.47
C GLY A 32 -18.07 -4.93 -15.26
N MET A 33 -17.19 -5.69 -14.58
CA MET A 33 -16.45 -5.23 -13.40
C MET A 33 -15.00 -4.92 -13.77
N GLU A 34 -14.46 -3.83 -13.23
CA GLU A 34 -13.03 -3.55 -13.25
C GLU A 34 -12.27 -4.51 -12.31
N LEU A 35 -11.04 -4.86 -12.68
CA LEU A 35 -10.13 -5.59 -11.83
C LEU A 35 -8.87 -4.76 -11.57
N HIS A 36 -8.58 -4.50 -10.29
CA HIS A 36 -7.36 -3.86 -9.86
C HIS A 36 -6.43 -4.89 -9.19
N ALA A 37 -5.24 -5.07 -9.73
CA ALA A 37 -4.25 -5.97 -9.16
C ALA A 37 -3.71 -5.39 -7.84
N TRP A 38 -3.90 -6.11 -6.73
CA TRP A 38 -3.46 -5.71 -5.40
C TRP A 38 -2.02 -6.13 -5.15
N LEU A 39 -1.14 -5.16 -4.97
CA LEU A 39 0.29 -5.34 -4.72
C LEU A 39 0.64 -4.93 -3.29
N VAL A 40 1.06 -5.88 -2.46
CA VAL A 40 1.68 -5.63 -1.16
C VAL A 40 3.13 -5.22 -1.40
N ALA A 41 3.48 -3.94 -1.10
CA ALA A 41 4.69 -3.33 -1.62
C ALA A 41 5.94 -3.58 -0.76
N ILE A 42 5.94 -3.17 0.51
CA ILE A 42 7.15 -3.14 1.34
C ILE A 42 7.38 -4.42 2.16
N PRO A 43 6.37 -5.04 2.79
CA PRO A 43 6.55 -6.33 3.46
C PRO A 43 6.88 -7.44 2.46
N CYS A 44 7.83 -8.32 2.80
CA CYS A 44 8.16 -9.48 1.98
C CYS A 44 7.48 -10.74 2.53
N PHE A 45 8.01 -11.30 3.61
CA PHE A 45 7.51 -12.53 4.22
C PHE A 45 8.10 -12.72 5.63
N LYS A 46 7.49 -13.64 6.38
CA LYS A 46 7.99 -14.03 7.71
C LYS A 46 9.37 -14.67 7.62
N ILE A 47 10.22 -14.41 8.61
CA ILE A 47 11.57 -15.03 8.70
C ILE A 47 11.45 -16.56 8.70
N SER A 48 10.45 -17.12 9.39
CA SER A 48 10.17 -18.55 9.42
C SER A 48 9.79 -19.15 8.06
N ALA A 49 9.33 -18.33 7.12
CA ALA A 49 8.98 -18.77 5.77
C ALA A 49 10.15 -18.66 4.77
N ALA A 50 11.23 -17.96 5.12
CA ALA A 50 12.31 -17.58 4.19
C ALA A 50 12.93 -18.77 3.44
N THR A 51 13.12 -19.91 4.11
CA THR A 51 13.70 -21.13 3.50
C THR A 51 12.75 -21.79 2.50
N ARG A 52 11.43 -21.60 2.65
CA ARG A 52 10.39 -22.18 1.80
C ARG A 52 10.09 -21.35 0.56
N MET A 53 10.49 -20.06 0.55
CA MET A 53 10.20 -19.14 -0.56
C MET A 53 11.03 -19.41 -1.83
N GLY A 54 12.00 -20.34 -1.77
CA GLY A 54 12.78 -20.75 -2.92
C GLY A 54 13.80 -19.70 -3.42
N ASN A 55 14.50 -20.07 -4.51
CA ASN A 55 15.62 -19.28 -5.03
C ASN A 55 15.19 -18.03 -5.81
N ARG A 56 13.91 -17.90 -6.16
CA ARG A 56 13.36 -16.72 -6.86
C ARG A 56 12.84 -15.64 -5.91
N SER A 57 12.85 -15.87 -4.59
CA SER A 57 12.42 -14.86 -3.63
C SER A 57 13.29 -13.61 -3.70
N VAL A 58 12.71 -12.45 -3.42
CA VAL A 58 13.44 -11.17 -3.40
C VAL A 58 14.65 -11.21 -2.48
N LEU A 59 14.57 -11.95 -1.37
CA LEU A 59 15.70 -12.13 -0.46
C LEU A 59 16.89 -12.86 -1.10
N LYS A 60 16.64 -13.75 -2.06
CA LYS A 60 17.70 -14.47 -2.79
C LYS A 60 18.18 -13.69 -4.01
N THR A 61 17.28 -13.06 -4.74
CA THR A 61 17.60 -12.34 -5.98
C THR A 61 18.12 -10.93 -5.73
N HIS A 62 17.61 -10.26 -4.67
CA HIS A 62 17.95 -8.87 -4.34
C HIS A 62 18.22 -8.70 -2.82
N PRO A 63 19.17 -9.45 -2.23
CA PRO A 63 19.37 -9.46 -0.77
C PRO A 63 19.73 -8.09 -0.18
N LYS A 64 20.35 -7.22 -0.97
CA LYS A 64 20.71 -5.84 -0.55
C LYS A 64 19.51 -4.94 -0.33
N LEU A 65 18.36 -5.27 -0.91
CA LEU A 65 17.12 -4.51 -0.73
C LEU A 65 16.36 -4.93 0.52
N CYS A 66 16.73 -6.05 1.15
CA CYS A 66 15.95 -6.65 2.22
C CYS A 66 16.57 -6.36 3.59
N VAL A 67 15.72 -5.99 4.53
CA VAL A 67 16.08 -5.79 5.95
C VAL A 67 15.12 -6.56 6.86
N ARG A 68 15.62 -6.96 8.03
CA ARG A 68 14.77 -7.58 9.06
C ARG A 68 14.12 -6.51 9.92
N HIS A 69 12.84 -6.69 10.20
CA HIS A 69 12.09 -5.90 11.17
C HIS A 69 11.10 -6.80 11.89
N GLY A 70 11.21 -6.89 13.21
CA GLY A 70 10.44 -7.86 13.99
C GLY A 70 10.68 -9.30 13.51
N ASP A 71 9.62 -10.02 13.22
CA ASP A 71 9.63 -11.42 12.76
C ASP A 71 9.61 -11.57 11.23
N SER A 72 9.78 -10.50 10.48
CA SER A 72 9.58 -10.47 9.04
C SER A 72 10.72 -9.78 8.30
N TRP A 73 10.82 -10.09 7.00
CA TRP A 73 11.63 -9.38 6.03
C TRP A 73 10.81 -8.28 5.36
N TYR A 74 11.46 -7.16 5.10
CA TYR A 74 10.90 -5.99 4.42
C TYR A 74 11.88 -5.51 3.36
N LEU A 75 11.37 -4.89 2.30
CA LEU A 75 12.20 -4.05 1.45
C LEU A 75 12.62 -2.80 2.22
N ASP A 76 13.85 -2.33 2.00
CA ASP A 76 14.33 -1.05 2.53
C ASP A 76 14.03 0.09 1.54
N PRO A 77 13.06 0.97 1.80
CA PRO A 77 12.76 2.09 0.90
C PRO A 77 13.93 3.08 0.78
N GLY A 78 14.85 3.04 1.75
CA GLY A 78 16.06 3.85 1.75
C GLY A 78 17.08 3.47 0.68
N GLN A 79 17.00 2.26 0.15
CA GLN A 79 17.79 1.85 -1.02
C GLN A 79 17.09 2.38 -2.29
N PRO A 80 17.78 3.19 -3.12
CA PRO A 80 17.17 3.71 -4.36
C PRO A 80 16.63 2.61 -5.27
N GLU A 81 17.33 1.50 -5.37
CA GLU A 81 16.99 0.35 -6.20
C GLU A 81 15.70 -0.36 -5.77
N THR A 82 15.22 -0.12 -4.55
CA THR A 82 13.90 -0.63 -4.11
C THR A 82 12.76 -0.06 -4.97
N ALA A 83 12.84 1.21 -5.32
CA ALA A 83 11.84 1.84 -6.19
C ALA A 83 11.84 1.21 -7.59
N ASP A 84 13.03 0.92 -8.14
CA ASP A 84 13.18 0.30 -9.46
C ASP A 84 12.65 -1.15 -9.46
N TYR A 85 12.94 -1.90 -8.40
CA TYR A 85 12.43 -3.25 -8.21
C TYR A 85 10.89 -3.28 -8.17
N LEU A 86 10.27 -2.46 -7.33
CA LEU A 86 8.81 -2.36 -7.25
C LEU A 86 8.19 -1.90 -8.59
N ALA A 87 8.83 -0.95 -9.26
CA ALA A 87 8.40 -0.49 -10.58
C ALA A 87 8.49 -1.59 -11.65
N SER A 88 9.46 -2.51 -11.54
CA SER A 88 9.56 -3.64 -12.45
C SER A 88 8.38 -4.60 -12.32
N LEU A 89 7.90 -4.85 -11.09
CA LEU A 89 6.71 -5.65 -10.84
C LEU A 89 5.45 -4.98 -11.40
N CYS A 90 5.30 -3.68 -11.19
CA CYS A 90 4.17 -2.91 -11.74
C CYS A 90 4.16 -2.95 -13.27
N ARG A 91 5.33 -2.78 -13.89
CA ARG A 91 5.48 -2.83 -15.35
C ARG A 91 5.11 -4.22 -15.89
N GLU A 92 5.55 -5.28 -15.23
CA GLU A 92 5.22 -6.67 -15.59
C GLU A 92 3.71 -6.89 -15.57
N ILE A 93 3.03 -6.47 -14.49
CA ILE A 93 1.57 -6.60 -14.40
C ILE A 93 0.89 -5.79 -15.48
N ALA A 94 1.23 -4.51 -15.64
CA ALA A 94 0.59 -3.64 -16.62
C ALA A 94 0.83 -4.11 -18.08
N ALA A 95 2.02 -4.64 -18.38
CA ALA A 95 2.35 -5.08 -19.74
C ALA A 95 1.66 -6.40 -20.12
N ASN A 96 1.57 -7.35 -19.18
CA ASN A 96 1.16 -8.73 -19.49
C ASN A 96 -0.32 -9.01 -19.23
N TYR A 97 -1.01 -8.15 -18.45
CA TYR A 97 -2.41 -8.36 -18.08
C TYR A 97 -3.27 -7.17 -18.48
N ASP A 98 -4.53 -7.45 -18.77
CA ASP A 98 -5.52 -6.44 -19.08
C ASP A 98 -6.24 -5.97 -17.80
N VAL A 99 -5.44 -5.54 -16.82
CA VAL A 99 -5.97 -4.98 -15.57
C VAL A 99 -6.43 -3.55 -15.78
N ASP A 100 -7.50 -3.16 -15.07
CA ASP A 100 -8.02 -1.79 -15.09
C ASP A 100 -7.28 -0.87 -14.13
N GLY A 101 -6.64 -1.46 -13.12
CA GLY A 101 -5.83 -0.74 -12.15
C GLY A 101 -4.79 -1.60 -11.45
N ILE A 102 -3.86 -0.93 -10.78
CA ILE A 102 -2.91 -1.52 -9.83
C ILE A 102 -3.04 -0.77 -8.52
N HIS A 103 -3.29 -1.52 -7.45
CA HIS A 103 -3.51 -1.01 -6.11
C HIS A 103 -2.33 -1.33 -5.20
N PHE A 104 -1.71 -0.30 -4.59
CA PHE A 104 -0.58 -0.48 -3.68
C PHE A 104 -1.07 -0.53 -2.24
N ASP A 105 -0.86 -1.65 -1.58
CA ASP A 105 -1.04 -1.76 -0.14
C ASP A 105 0.31 -1.88 0.55
N TYR A 106 0.34 -1.54 1.85
CA TYR A 106 1.58 -1.51 2.64
C TYR A 106 2.72 -0.72 1.97
N ILE A 107 2.39 0.29 1.16
CA ILE A 107 3.35 1.24 0.61
C ILE A 107 3.70 2.27 1.70
N ARG A 108 4.32 1.77 2.76
CA ARG A 108 4.62 2.49 3.99
C ARG A 108 5.69 1.78 4.82
N TYR A 109 6.33 2.49 5.73
CA TYR A 109 7.13 1.86 6.76
C TYR A 109 6.25 1.03 7.72
N PRO A 110 6.82 0.01 8.40
CA PRO A 110 6.06 -0.81 9.35
C PRO A 110 5.63 -0.01 10.59
N GLU A 111 4.73 -0.57 11.39
CA GLU A 111 4.12 0.11 12.55
C GLU A 111 5.14 0.62 13.57
N ASN A 112 6.17 -0.12 13.86
CA ASN A 112 7.26 0.30 14.75
C ASN A 112 8.44 0.92 13.97
N ALA A 113 8.16 1.85 13.06
CA ALA A 113 9.13 2.41 12.13
C ALA A 113 10.36 3.02 12.81
N ALA A 114 10.24 3.50 14.05
CA ALA A 114 11.40 4.01 14.82
C ALA A 114 12.53 2.97 14.94
N LYS A 115 12.17 1.68 15.01
CA LYS A 115 13.10 0.54 15.10
C LYS A 115 13.44 -0.07 13.74
N PHE A 116 12.99 0.52 12.64
CA PHE A 116 13.28 -0.02 11.32
C PHE A 116 14.78 0.07 11.01
N ASN A 117 15.34 -1.01 10.47
CA ASN A 117 16.78 -1.13 10.27
C ASN A 117 17.26 -0.50 8.95
N ASP A 118 17.12 0.81 8.84
CA ASP A 118 17.55 1.62 7.70
C ASP A 118 18.78 2.52 8.00
N ALA A 119 19.50 2.27 9.09
CA ALA A 119 20.62 3.11 9.49
C ALA A 119 21.74 3.14 8.44
N SER A 120 21.97 2.03 7.74
CA SER A 120 23.00 1.92 6.71
C SER A 120 22.61 2.75 5.46
N SER A 121 21.39 2.61 4.98
CA SER A 121 20.90 3.36 3.84
C SER A 121 20.76 4.86 4.16
N TYR A 122 20.30 5.22 5.35
CA TYR A 122 20.25 6.61 5.80
C TYR A 122 21.65 7.25 5.83
N ARG A 123 22.67 6.56 6.36
CA ARG A 123 24.06 7.05 6.36
C ARG A 123 24.58 7.27 4.93
N LYS A 124 24.23 6.37 4.01
CA LYS A 124 24.69 6.42 2.63
C LYS A 124 23.95 7.46 1.78
N TYR A 125 22.63 7.58 1.96
CA TYR A 125 21.77 8.34 1.05
C TYR A 125 21.03 9.51 1.71
N GLY A 126 21.04 9.64 3.04
CA GLY A 126 20.29 10.67 3.78
C GLY A 126 20.80 12.10 3.62
N LYS A 127 22.06 12.32 3.16
CA LYS A 127 22.64 13.64 2.84
C LYS A 127 22.39 14.71 3.92
N ARG A 128 22.44 14.35 5.20
CA ARG A 128 22.14 15.22 6.37
C ARG A 128 20.69 15.70 6.48
N GLN A 129 19.77 15.17 5.68
CA GLN A 129 18.35 15.46 5.78
C GLN A 129 17.81 14.92 7.10
N ASN A 130 16.73 15.52 7.63
CA ASN A 130 15.98 14.94 8.75
C ASN A 130 15.51 13.53 8.39
N LYS A 131 15.66 12.59 9.31
CA LYS A 131 15.39 11.17 9.01
C LYS A 131 13.92 10.91 8.67
N ALA A 132 12.98 11.62 9.28
CA ALA A 132 11.56 11.47 9.00
C ALA A 132 11.22 11.98 7.59
N ASP A 133 11.77 13.13 7.19
CA ASP A 133 11.59 13.67 5.84
C ASP A 133 12.22 12.76 4.81
N TRP A 134 13.42 12.28 5.05
CA TRP A 134 14.10 11.32 4.19
C TRP A 134 13.28 10.04 3.99
N ARG A 135 12.64 9.52 5.03
CA ARG A 135 11.75 8.36 4.93
C ARG A 135 10.52 8.65 4.08
N ARG A 136 9.88 9.81 4.25
CA ARG A 136 8.75 10.24 3.40
C ARG A 136 9.17 10.39 1.95
N ASP A 137 10.32 11.00 1.70
CA ASP A 137 10.86 11.15 0.34
C ASP A 137 11.14 9.79 -0.32
N ASN A 138 11.65 8.82 0.44
CA ASN A 138 11.86 7.46 -0.05
C ASN A 138 10.54 6.78 -0.45
N MET A 139 9.48 6.91 0.37
CA MET A 139 8.17 6.38 0.02
C MET A 139 7.60 7.07 -1.21
N THR A 140 7.67 8.40 -1.26
CA THR A 140 7.24 9.18 -2.43
C THR A 140 8.02 8.81 -3.68
N ARG A 141 9.33 8.55 -3.57
CA ARG A 141 10.15 8.04 -4.69
C ARG A 141 9.63 6.69 -5.18
N CYS A 142 9.35 5.74 -4.28
CA CYS A 142 8.79 4.44 -4.65
C CYS A 142 7.47 4.63 -5.42
N VAL A 143 6.52 5.36 -4.85
CA VAL A 143 5.21 5.62 -5.46
C VAL A 143 5.36 6.28 -6.85
N ARG A 144 6.19 7.31 -6.95
CA ARG A 144 6.43 8.03 -8.22
C ARG A 144 7.02 7.11 -9.29
N THR A 145 7.99 6.28 -8.93
CA THR A 145 8.65 5.37 -9.88
C THR A 145 7.69 4.26 -10.33
N MET A 146 6.92 3.69 -9.41
CA MET A 146 5.88 2.71 -9.72
C MET A 146 4.78 3.31 -10.62
N TYR A 147 4.26 4.49 -10.29
CA TYR A 147 3.26 5.20 -11.08
C TYR A 147 3.75 5.43 -12.52
N ARG A 148 4.96 5.98 -12.67
CA ARG A 148 5.53 6.22 -14.00
C ARG A 148 5.71 4.94 -14.81
N ALA A 149 6.09 3.84 -14.15
CA ALA A 149 6.25 2.55 -14.82
C ALA A 149 4.93 2.00 -15.34
N VAL A 150 3.83 2.14 -14.58
CA VAL A 150 2.48 1.75 -15.01
C VAL A 150 2.03 2.62 -16.18
N LYS A 151 2.11 3.96 -16.04
CA LYS A 151 1.66 4.90 -17.07
C LYS A 151 2.47 4.81 -18.37
N ALA A 152 3.74 4.46 -18.30
CA ALA A 152 4.56 4.22 -19.48
C ALA A 152 4.19 2.93 -20.21
N ALA A 153 3.72 1.90 -19.48
CA ALA A 153 3.26 0.65 -20.08
C ALA A 153 1.84 0.78 -20.65
N LYS A 154 0.89 1.29 -19.83
CA LYS A 154 -0.51 1.52 -20.21
C LYS A 154 -1.04 2.78 -19.50
N PRO A 155 -1.14 3.93 -20.19
CA PRO A 155 -1.49 5.21 -19.55
C PRO A 155 -2.91 5.24 -18.94
N TRP A 156 -3.82 4.40 -19.40
CA TRP A 156 -5.20 4.32 -18.90
C TRP A 156 -5.34 3.46 -17.63
N VAL A 157 -4.38 2.60 -17.29
CA VAL A 157 -4.43 1.79 -16.05
C VAL A 157 -4.38 2.69 -14.83
N LYS A 158 -5.39 2.58 -13.98
CA LYS A 158 -5.52 3.37 -12.75
C LYS A 158 -4.48 2.94 -11.72
N VAL A 159 -3.90 3.90 -11.01
CA VAL A 159 -2.95 3.64 -9.92
C VAL A 159 -3.52 4.18 -8.63
N SER A 160 -3.65 3.32 -7.63
CA SER A 160 -4.24 3.66 -6.35
C SER A 160 -3.46 3.06 -5.18
N SER A 161 -3.73 3.55 -3.97
CA SER A 161 -3.21 2.93 -2.75
C SER A 161 -4.18 3.08 -1.57
N SER A 162 -3.96 2.26 -0.53
CA SER A 162 -4.67 2.27 0.74
C SER A 162 -3.78 2.85 1.86
N PRO A 163 -3.73 4.18 2.03
CA PRO A 163 -3.00 4.78 3.13
C PRO A 163 -3.71 4.56 4.47
N VAL A 164 -2.98 4.80 5.56
CA VAL A 164 -3.56 4.87 6.90
C VAL A 164 -4.66 5.94 6.91
N GLY A 165 -5.81 5.60 7.51
CA GLY A 165 -7.02 6.42 7.44
C GLY A 165 -6.91 7.83 8.03
N LYS A 166 -6.07 8.03 9.03
CA LYS A 166 -5.71 9.37 9.51
C LYS A 166 -4.43 9.81 8.79
N PHE A 167 -4.52 10.89 8.02
CA PHE A 167 -3.33 11.41 7.34
C PHE A 167 -2.32 11.99 8.33
N SER A 168 -2.75 12.96 9.14
CA SER A 168 -1.93 13.61 10.16
C SER A 168 -2.80 14.03 11.34
N ASP A 169 -2.20 14.64 12.37
CA ASP A 169 -2.94 15.30 13.43
C ASP A 169 -3.63 16.54 12.88
N LEU A 170 -4.87 16.82 13.35
CA LEU A 170 -5.69 17.93 12.92
C LEU A 170 -5.75 18.99 14.01
N SER A 171 -5.50 20.27 13.67
CA SER A 171 -5.63 21.38 14.60
C SER A 171 -7.07 21.57 15.12
N ARG A 172 -8.07 21.29 14.27
CA ARG A 172 -9.49 21.35 14.61
C ARG A 172 -9.99 20.18 15.46
N TYR A 173 -9.24 19.09 15.49
CA TYR A 173 -9.51 17.92 16.30
C TYR A 173 -8.20 17.26 16.72
N PRO A 174 -7.63 17.64 17.87
CA PRO A 174 -6.37 17.09 18.33
C PRO A 174 -6.52 15.60 18.62
N SER A 175 -5.88 14.79 17.82
CA SER A 175 -5.84 13.33 17.90
C SER A 175 -4.38 12.92 17.74
N TYR A 176 -3.63 12.95 18.85
CA TYR A 176 -2.21 12.56 18.89
C TYR A 176 -2.03 11.05 18.68
N ASN A 177 -2.68 10.53 17.64
CA ASN A 177 -2.72 9.13 17.38
C ASN A 177 -1.82 8.78 16.18
N TRP A 178 -1.56 7.49 16.07
CA TRP A 178 -0.90 6.88 14.96
C TRP A 178 -1.55 7.30 13.62
N ASN A 179 -0.75 7.86 12.73
CA ASN A 179 -1.19 8.45 11.47
C ASN A 179 -0.23 8.11 10.31
N ALA A 180 -0.65 8.37 9.07
CA ALA A 180 0.11 8.10 7.87
C ALA A 180 1.43 8.88 7.81
N TYR A 181 1.37 10.18 8.03
CA TYR A 181 2.48 11.10 7.77
C TYR A 181 3.64 10.94 8.74
N SER A 182 3.36 10.86 10.05
CA SER A 182 4.40 10.83 11.07
C SER A 182 4.78 9.43 11.56
N ALA A 183 3.83 8.49 11.62
CA ALA A 183 4.10 7.18 12.19
C ALA A 183 4.68 6.19 11.17
N VAL A 184 4.21 6.23 9.92
CA VAL A 184 4.60 5.29 8.86
C VAL A 184 5.13 5.97 7.60
N TYR A 185 5.35 7.29 7.67
CA TYR A 185 6.00 8.10 6.62
C TYR A 185 5.33 8.03 5.24
N GLN A 186 3.98 8.00 5.24
CA GLN A 186 3.14 8.06 4.04
C GLN A 186 2.66 9.49 3.80
N ASP A 187 3.24 10.22 2.86
CA ASP A 187 2.73 11.54 2.43
C ASP A 187 1.68 11.38 1.33
N ALA A 188 0.58 10.67 1.65
CA ALA A 188 -0.41 10.29 0.65
C ALA A 188 -1.19 11.48 0.07
N GLN A 189 -1.46 12.54 0.85
CA GLN A 189 -2.01 13.79 0.32
C GLN A 189 -1.02 14.49 -0.61
N GLY A 190 0.29 14.45 -0.29
CA GLY A 190 1.34 14.90 -1.18
C GLY A 190 1.37 14.15 -2.51
N TRP A 191 1.10 12.84 -2.51
CA TRP A 191 1.04 12.04 -3.75
C TRP A 191 -0.14 12.44 -4.65
N LEU A 192 -1.30 12.79 -4.07
CA LEU A 192 -2.42 13.35 -4.84
C LEU A 192 -2.04 14.71 -5.44
N ARG A 193 -1.47 15.60 -4.63
CA ARG A 193 -1.01 16.92 -5.07
C ARG A 193 0.01 16.85 -6.21
N GLU A 194 0.94 15.89 -6.14
CA GLU A 194 1.93 15.65 -7.21
C GLU A 194 1.35 14.95 -8.44
N GLY A 195 0.14 14.41 -8.36
CA GLY A 195 -0.48 13.68 -9.46
C GLY A 195 0.12 12.30 -9.72
N ILE A 196 0.72 11.67 -8.70
CA ILE A 196 1.33 10.32 -8.80
C ILE A 196 0.46 9.21 -8.19
N GLN A 197 -0.81 9.51 -7.97
CA GLN A 197 -1.89 8.57 -7.65
C GLN A 197 -3.15 9.03 -8.39
N ASP A 198 -3.89 8.12 -8.99
CA ASP A 198 -5.16 8.46 -9.65
C ASP A 198 -6.31 8.51 -8.64
N MET A 199 -6.23 7.71 -7.57
CA MET A 199 -7.21 7.66 -6.49
C MET A 199 -6.58 7.07 -5.22
N LEU A 200 -7.21 7.32 -4.05
CA LEU A 200 -6.82 6.74 -2.78
C LEU A 200 -8.01 6.08 -2.07
N PHE A 201 -7.69 5.03 -1.30
CA PHE A 201 -8.63 4.31 -0.45
C PHE A 201 -8.14 4.33 1.01
N PRO A 202 -8.21 5.47 1.74
CA PRO A 202 -7.75 5.53 3.13
C PRO A 202 -8.45 4.49 3.99
N MET A 203 -7.69 3.73 4.78
CA MET A 203 -8.21 2.69 5.68
C MET A 203 -8.83 3.34 6.91
N MET A 204 -10.05 3.86 6.77
CA MET A 204 -10.76 4.60 7.79
C MET A 204 -11.61 3.69 8.68
N TYR A 205 -10.96 2.70 9.29
CA TYR A 205 -11.59 1.70 10.16
C TYR A 205 -11.80 2.26 11.59
N PHE A 206 -12.48 3.40 11.69
CA PHE A 206 -12.71 4.18 12.90
C PHE A 206 -14.19 4.54 13.00
N ARG A 207 -14.60 5.13 14.14
CA ARG A 207 -15.97 5.59 14.41
C ARG A 207 -15.96 7.01 14.95
N GLY A 208 -17.07 7.74 14.74
CA GLY A 208 -17.33 9.04 15.35
C GLY A 208 -16.20 10.06 15.10
N ASN A 209 -15.70 10.62 16.18
CA ASN A 209 -14.66 11.67 16.11
C ASN A 209 -13.32 11.20 15.54
N HIS A 210 -13.12 9.91 15.43
CA HIS A 210 -11.93 9.35 14.76
C HIS A 210 -12.17 9.09 13.25
N PHE A 211 -13.41 9.23 12.79
CA PHE A 211 -13.78 9.07 11.40
C PHE A 211 -14.07 10.44 10.73
N TYR A 212 -15.13 11.14 11.16
CA TYR A 212 -15.67 12.29 10.43
C TYR A 212 -14.68 13.44 10.20
N PRO A 213 -13.91 13.91 11.21
CA PRO A 213 -12.95 15.00 10.97
C PRO A 213 -11.86 14.62 9.95
N PHE A 214 -11.44 13.36 9.95
CA PHE A 214 -10.40 12.87 9.05
C PHE A 214 -10.95 12.57 7.65
N ALA A 215 -12.22 12.18 7.51
CA ALA A 215 -12.87 12.07 6.21
C ALA A 215 -12.99 13.45 5.54
N ILE A 216 -13.33 14.48 6.30
CA ILE A 216 -13.33 15.88 5.83
C ILE A 216 -11.92 16.30 5.40
N ASP A 217 -10.90 16.01 6.21
CA ASP A 217 -9.50 16.34 5.88
C ASP A 217 -9.07 15.67 4.55
N TRP A 218 -9.43 14.43 4.32
CA TRP A 218 -9.19 13.76 3.05
C TRP A 218 -9.90 14.46 1.88
N LYS A 219 -11.14 14.89 2.08
CA LYS A 219 -11.91 15.59 1.04
C LYS A 219 -11.32 16.97 0.73
N GLU A 220 -10.92 17.72 1.75
CA GLU A 220 -10.30 19.04 1.59
C GLU A 220 -8.94 19.00 0.88
N ASN A 221 -8.27 17.83 0.91
CA ASN A 221 -6.94 17.63 0.33
C ASN A 221 -6.94 16.56 -0.78
N ASP A 222 -8.06 16.41 -1.50
CA ASP A 222 -8.20 15.43 -2.59
C ASP A 222 -7.56 15.89 -3.92
N TYR A 223 -7.30 17.18 -4.06
CA TYR A 223 -6.71 17.79 -5.27
C TYR A 223 -7.48 17.42 -6.56
N GLY A 224 -8.80 17.26 -6.47
CA GLY A 224 -9.68 16.89 -7.57
C GLY A 224 -9.58 15.42 -7.99
N ARG A 225 -9.02 14.55 -7.14
CA ARG A 225 -8.90 13.11 -7.39
C ARG A 225 -9.82 12.32 -6.46
N PRO A 226 -10.37 11.18 -6.90
CA PRO A 226 -11.20 10.35 -6.05
C PRO A 226 -10.46 9.90 -4.78
N VAL A 227 -11.07 10.17 -3.64
CA VAL A 227 -10.68 9.59 -2.35
C VAL A 227 -11.89 8.86 -1.78
N VAL A 228 -11.77 7.55 -1.66
CA VAL A 228 -12.85 6.66 -1.22
C VAL A 228 -12.50 6.02 0.12
N PRO A 229 -13.06 6.47 1.23
CA PRO A 229 -12.79 5.91 2.54
C PRO A 229 -13.14 4.43 2.61
N GLY A 230 -12.19 3.60 3.06
CA GLY A 230 -12.45 2.21 3.42
C GLY A 230 -13.15 2.12 4.77
N LEU A 231 -14.34 1.52 4.80
CA LEU A 231 -15.12 1.40 6.02
C LEU A 231 -14.81 0.09 6.77
N GLY A 232 -14.86 0.14 8.11
CA GLY A 232 -14.53 -0.99 8.98
C GLY A 232 -15.62 -2.05 9.07
N ILE A 233 -16.15 -2.53 7.94
CA ILE A 233 -17.29 -3.49 7.88
C ILE A 233 -16.99 -4.76 8.66
N TYR A 234 -15.78 -5.25 8.67
CA TYR A 234 -15.40 -6.47 9.39
C TYR A 234 -15.58 -6.33 10.92
N PHE A 235 -15.57 -5.11 11.45
CA PHE A 235 -15.86 -4.85 12.86
C PHE A 235 -17.33 -5.00 13.26
N LEU A 236 -18.24 -5.21 12.32
CA LEU A 236 -19.62 -5.63 12.61
C LEU A 236 -19.67 -7.06 13.19
N SER A 237 -18.63 -7.87 12.93
CA SER A 237 -18.55 -9.22 13.48
C SER A 237 -18.41 -9.19 15.00
N PRO A 238 -19.22 -10.00 15.75
CA PRO A 238 -19.06 -10.16 17.19
C PRO A 238 -17.70 -10.71 17.62
N GLN A 239 -16.99 -11.42 16.73
CA GLN A 239 -15.64 -11.94 16.96
C GLN A 239 -14.58 -10.84 16.91
N GLU A 240 -14.93 -9.65 16.36
CA GLU A 240 -14.02 -8.50 16.22
C GLU A 240 -14.38 -7.42 17.26
N LYS A 241 -15.28 -6.50 16.94
CA LYS A 241 -15.63 -5.38 17.81
C LYS A 241 -17.13 -5.18 18.04
N ASP A 242 -17.95 -5.97 17.36
CA ASP A 242 -19.42 -5.91 17.45
C ASP A 242 -19.97 -4.48 17.26
N TRP A 243 -19.50 -3.79 16.21
CA TRP A 243 -19.98 -2.45 15.94
C TRP A 243 -21.43 -2.44 15.50
N PRO A 244 -22.23 -1.43 15.92
CA PRO A 244 -23.58 -1.26 15.39
C PRO A 244 -23.56 -1.01 13.89
N LEU A 245 -24.48 -1.64 13.15
CA LEU A 245 -24.63 -1.44 11.70
C LEU A 245 -24.90 0.04 11.36
N GLU A 246 -25.59 0.76 12.25
CA GLU A 246 -25.92 2.18 12.11
C GLU A 246 -24.67 3.07 11.96
N ASP A 247 -23.58 2.71 12.60
CA ASP A 247 -22.33 3.49 12.47
C ASP A 247 -21.79 3.40 11.05
N ILE A 248 -21.70 2.20 10.50
CA ILE A 248 -21.26 1.98 9.11
C ILE A 248 -22.22 2.65 8.12
N THR A 249 -23.53 2.55 8.37
CA THR A 249 -24.56 3.15 7.52
C THR A 249 -24.42 4.70 7.50
N ARG A 250 -24.21 5.32 8.66
CA ARG A 250 -23.99 6.77 8.77
C ARG A 250 -22.70 7.20 8.04
N GLU A 251 -21.63 6.46 8.23
CA GLU A 251 -20.34 6.72 7.54
C GLU A 251 -20.51 6.62 6.02
N LEU A 252 -21.23 5.60 5.55
CA LEU A 252 -21.53 5.43 4.12
C LEU A 252 -22.32 6.62 3.55
N TYR A 253 -23.37 7.06 4.24
CA TYR A 253 -24.13 8.23 3.79
C TYR A 253 -23.29 9.50 3.81
N PHE A 254 -22.52 9.71 4.88
CA PHE A 254 -21.63 10.87 4.98
C PHE A 254 -20.58 10.93 3.86
N THR A 255 -20.01 9.80 3.48
CA THR A 255 -18.97 9.77 2.43
C THR A 255 -19.52 9.90 1.01
N ARG A 256 -20.84 9.78 0.84
CA ARG A 256 -21.54 9.93 -0.45
C ARG A 256 -22.15 11.33 -0.65
N SER A 257 -22.27 12.12 0.41
CA SER A 257 -22.74 13.51 0.38
C SER A 257 -21.61 14.50 0.07
#